data_02b25a90c75967627669e6382f0ea488
#
_entry.id   02b25a90c75967627669e6382f0ea488
#
_cell.length_a   1.000
_cell.length_b   1.000
_cell.length_c   1.000
_cell.angle_alpha   90.00
_cell.angle_beta   90.00
_cell.angle_gamma   90.00
#
_symmetry.space_group_name_H-M   'P 1'
#
loop_
_entity.id
_entity.type
_entity.pdbx_description
1 polymer ?
#
loop_
_entity_poly.entity_id
_entity_poly.type
_entity_poly.pdbx_seq_one_letter_code
_entity_poly.pdbx_strand_id
1 'polypeptide(L)'
;MYSDKKNILQLVALLKAHGVRKIVLCPGSRNAAIVHTLANIEDFTCYSVTDERSAGFFAIGLSLQGGGPAAVCCTSGSALLNLHPAVAEAFYQQVPLIVIS
;
A
#
# COMPACT_ATOMS: atom_id res chain seq x y z
N MET A 1 7.40 -20.15 -0.34
CA MET A 1 7.51 -19.15 -1.41
C MET A 1 6.40 -19.25 -2.42
N TYR A 2 6.06 -20.45 -2.86
CA TYR A 2 4.98 -20.57 -3.85
C TYR A 2 3.63 -20.17 -3.31
N SER A 3 3.33 -20.53 -2.06
CA SER A 3 2.08 -20.12 -1.45
C SER A 3 2.01 -18.60 -1.34
N ASP A 4 3.14 -17.98 -1.01
CA ASP A 4 3.23 -16.54 -0.92
C ASP A 4 3.05 -15.89 -2.30
N LYS A 5 3.63 -16.50 -3.32
CA LYS A 5 3.49 -16.01 -4.68
C LYS A 5 2.03 -16.08 -5.14
N LYS A 6 1.34 -17.17 -4.83
CA LYS A 6 -0.07 -17.32 -5.16
C LYS A 6 -0.91 -16.27 -4.44
N ASN A 7 -0.63 -16.07 -3.17
CA ASN A 7 -1.34 -15.07 -2.37
C ASN A 7 -1.07 -13.66 -2.91
N ILE A 8 0.15 -13.39 -3.33
CA ILE A 8 0.51 -12.09 -3.91
C ILE A 8 -0.27 -11.87 -5.21
N LEU A 9 -0.38 -12.90 -6.05
CA LEU A 9 -1.14 -12.75 -7.30
C LEU A 9 -2.61 -12.52 -7.04
N GLN A 10 -3.17 -13.15 -6.01
CA GLN A 10 -4.55 -12.89 -5.60
C GLN A 10 -4.72 -11.46 -5.10
N LEU A 11 -3.76 -10.97 -4.32
CA LEU A 11 -3.76 -9.60 -3.85
C LEU A 11 -3.73 -8.63 -5.03
N VAL A 12 -2.88 -8.87 -6.01
CA VAL A 12 -2.80 -8.04 -7.21
C VAL A 12 -4.15 -7.98 -7.91
N ALA A 13 -4.80 -9.13 -8.08
CA ALA A 13 -6.09 -9.19 -8.73
C ALA A 13 -7.14 -8.38 -7.97
N LEU A 14 -7.14 -8.47 -6.64
CA LEU A 14 -8.08 -7.71 -5.81
C LEU A 14 -7.83 -6.22 -5.89
N LEU A 15 -6.57 -5.81 -5.86
CA LEU A 15 -6.22 -4.39 -5.97
C LEU A 15 -6.70 -3.82 -7.30
N LYS A 16 -6.47 -4.54 -8.38
CA LYS A 16 -6.94 -4.10 -9.69
C LYS A 16 -8.47 -4.03 -9.75
N ALA A 17 -9.15 -5.03 -9.19
CA ALA A 17 -10.60 -5.08 -9.20
C ALA A 17 -11.22 -3.90 -8.45
N HIS A 18 -10.53 -3.40 -7.42
CA HIS A 18 -11.00 -2.26 -6.64
C HIS A 18 -10.49 -0.92 -7.14
N GLY A 19 -9.86 -0.89 -8.30
CA GLY A 19 -9.44 0.36 -8.92
C GLY A 19 -8.19 0.98 -8.34
N VAL A 20 -7.38 0.20 -7.61
CA VAL A 20 -6.12 0.70 -7.06
C VAL A 20 -5.10 0.81 -8.18
N ARG A 21 -4.50 1.98 -8.36
CA ARG A 21 -3.46 2.21 -9.36
C ARG A 21 -2.19 2.76 -8.75
N LYS A 22 -2.27 3.36 -7.57
CA LYS A 22 -1.14 3.99 -6.90
C LYS A 22 -0.87 3.28 -5.59
N ILE A 23 0.38 2.88 -5.40
CA ILE A 23 0.79 2.13 -4.21
C ILE A 23 2.04 2.76 -3.64
N VAL A 24 1.99 3.09 -2.35
CA VAL A 24 3.15 3.58 -1.62
C VAL A 24 3.81 2.39 -0.95
N LEU A 25 5.09 2.22 -1.18
CA LEU A 25 5.85 1.07 -0.67
C LEU A 25 6.83 1.52 0.41
N CYS A 26 6.72 0.88 1.57
CA CYS A 26 7.70 1.02 2.65
C CYS A 26 8.49 -0.28 2.72
N PRO A 27 9.64 -0.36 2.04
CA PRO A 27 10.36 -1.63 1.93
C PRO A 27 10.90 -2.12 3.27
N GLY A 28 10.81 -3.41 3.49
CA GLY A 28 11.39 -4.09 4.63
C GLY A 28 11.75 -5.51 4.22
N SER A 29 12.49 -6.21 5.07
CA SER A 29 12.93 -7.56 4.73
C SER A 29 11.78 -8.55 4.62
N ARG A 30 10.75 -8.38 5.45
CA ARG A 30 9.64 -9.35 5.48
C ARG A 30 8.63 -9.16 4.37
N ASN A 31 8.56 -7.96 3.78
CA ASN A 31 7.65 -7.71 2.68
C ASN A 31 8.35 -7.58 1.34
N ALA A 32 9.60 -8.03 1.26
CA ALA A 32 10.41 -7.86 0.05
C ALA A 32 9.76 -8.50 -1.18
N ALA A 33 9.17 -9.68 -1.02
CA ALA A 33 8.54 -10.37 -2.13
C ALA A 33 7.33 -9.59 -2.66
N ILE A 34 6.51 -9.06 -1.77
CA ILE A 34 5.34 -8.27 -2.14
C ILE A 34 5.79 -6.99 -2.82
N VAL A 35 6.74 -6.28 -2.22
CA VAL A 35 7.27 -5.03 -2.76
C VAL A 35 7.82 -5.23 -4.15
N HIS A 36 8.63 -6.28 -4.33
CA HIS A 36 9.23 -6.58 -5.63
C HIS A 36 8.16 -6.86 -6.68
N THR A 37 7.16 -7.65 -6.34
CA THR A 37 6.09 -8.00 -7.26
C THR A 37 5.29 -6.77 -7.65
N LEU A 38 4.85 -5.99 -6.67
CA LEU A 38 4.03 -4.80 -6.94
C LEU A 38 4.78 -3.77 -7.77
N ALA A 39 6.07 -3.60 -7.51
CA ALA A 39 6.88 -2.61 -8.23
C ALA A 39 7.08 -2.99 -9.70
N ASN A 40 6.92 -4.25 -10.06
CA ASN A 40 7.14 -4.72 -11.42
C ASN A 40 5.87 -4.95 -12.22
N ILE A 41 4.70 -4.57 -11.69
CA ILE A 41 3.44 -4.68 -12.42
C ILE A 41 3.12 -3.33 -13.03
N GLU A 42 2.94 -3.33 -14.35
CA GLU A 42 2.73 -2.10 -15.11
C GLU A 42 1.47 -1.34 -14.72
N ASP A 43 0.46 -2.05 -14.22
CA ASP A 43 -0.82 -1.44 -13.86
C ASP A 43 -0.70 -0.52 -12.64
N PHE A 44 0.38 -0.64 -11.88
CA PHE A 44 0.58 0.13 -10.66
C PHE A 44 1.68 1.16 -10.82
N THR A 45 1.44 2.35 -10.31
CA THR A 45 2.47 3.35 -10.11
C THR A 45 2.89 3.28 -8.65
N CYS A 46 4.14 2.93 -8.40
CA CYS A 46 4.64 2.70 -7.06
C CYS A 46 5.55 3.83 -6.62
N TYR A 47 5.41 4.23 -5.37
CA TYR A 47 6.19 5.29 -4.75
C TYR A 47 6.89 4.71 -3.52
N SER A 48 8.22 4.81 -3.47
CA SER A 48 8.98 4.29 -2.33
C SER A 48 9.15 5.41 -1.31
N VAL A 49 8.63 5.20 -0.11
CA VAL A 49 8.75 6.16 1.01
C VAL A 49 9.22 5.38 2.22
N THR A 50 10.38 5.74 2.75
CA THR A 50 11.01 4.96 3.81
C THR A 50 10.27 5.07 5.13
N ASP A 51 9.83 6.27 5.50
CA ASP A 51 9.15 6.48 6.77
C ASP A 51 7.66 6.15 6.64
N GLU A 52 7.20 5.19 7.44
CA GLU A 52 5.83 4.70 7.37
C GLU A 52 4.80 5.78 7.65
N ARG A 53 5.07 6.63 8.62
CA ARG A 53 4.14 7.71 8.95
C ARG A 53 3.96 8.65 7.77
N SER A 54 5.06 9.07 7.17
CA SER A 54 5.02 9.91 5.98
C SER A 54 4.35 9.20 4.82
N ALA A 55 4.62 7.90 4.67
CA ALA A 55 4.04 7.11 3.60
C ALA A 55 2.52 7.06 3.69
N GLY A 56 1.98 6.92 4.88
CA GLY A 56 0.53 6.90 5.09
C GLY A 56 -0.13 8.20 4.65
N PHE A 57 0.43 9.32 5.05
CA PHE A 57 -0.11 10.62 4.65
C PHE A 57 0.10 10.90 3.17
N PHE A 58 1.22 10.42 2.61
CA PHE A 58 1.45 10.51 1.18
C PHE A 58 0.37 9.75 0.40
N ALA A 59 0.01 8.56 0.88
CA ALA A 59 -1.04 7.76 0.26
C ALA A 59 -2.40 8.46 0.33
N ILE A 60 -2.70 9.14 1.44
CA ILE A 60 -3.93 9.91 1.55
C ILE A 60 -3.96 10.98 0.46
N GLY A 61 -2.85 11.69 0.27
CA GLY A 61 -2.75 12.70 -0.78
C GLY A 61 -2.99 12.13 -2.16
N LEU A 62 -2.46 10.94 -2.42
CA LEU A 62 -2.69 10.27 -3.70
C LEU A 62 -4.17 9.91 -3.90
N SER A 63 -4.83 9.44 -2.85
CA SER A 63 -6.26 9.13 -2.93
C SER A 63 -7.08 10.38 -3.20
N LEU A 64 -6.69 11.49 -2.61
CA LEU A 64 -7.40 12.76 -2.80
C LEU A 64 -7.26 13.31 -4.22
N GLN A 65 -6.21 12.94 -4.93
CA GLN A 65 -6.03 13.36 -6.32
C GLN A 65 -7.03 12.70 -7.28
N GLY A 66 -7.69 11.64 -6.84
CA GLY A 66 -8.63 10.92 -7.67
C GLY A 66 -7.98 9.79 -8.45
N GLY A 67 -8.79 9.05 -9.17
CA GLY A 67 -8.30 7.90 -9.93
C GLY A 67 -8.34 6.60 -9.14
N GLY A 68 -9.10 6.57 -8.04
CA GLY A 68 -9.29 5.39 -7.22
C GLY A 68 -8.54 5.46 -5.90
N PRO A 69 -8.75 4.50 -5.02
CA PRO A 69 -8.07 4.45 -3.73
C PRO A 69 -6.58 4.16 -3.90
N ALA A 70 -5.76 4.75 -3.04
CA ALA A 70 -4.34 4.43 -2.97
C ALA A 70 -4.11 3.37 -1.90
N ALA A 71 -3.06 2.60 -2.07
CA ALA A 71 -2.65 1.60 -1.08
C ALA A 71 -1.29 1.98 -0.51
N VAL A 72 -1.05 1.58 0.73
CA VAL A 72 0.26 1.69 1.35
C VAL A 72 0.65 0.31 1.88
N CYS A 73 1.84 -0.12 1.55
CA CYS A 73 2.35 -1.44 1.93
C CYS A 73 3.52 -1.28 2.87
N CYS A 74 3.44 -1.92 4.03
CA CYS A 74 4.53 -1.91 5.01
C CYS A 74 4.70 -3.30 5.60
N THR A 75 5.79 -3.50 6.33
CA THR A 75 5.95 -4.74 7.11
C THR A 75 5.15 -4.63 8.40
N SER A 76 5.07 -5.74 9.14
CA SER A 76 4.28 -5.80 10.37
C SER A 76 5.02 -5.16 11.55
N GLY A 77 4.37 -5.13 12.71
CA GLY A 77 4.96 -4.65 13.95
C GLY A 77 4.90 -3.12 14.06
N SER A 78 6.01 -2.53 14.51
CA SER A 78 6.05 -1.08 14.72
C SER A 78 5.85 -0.29 13.44
N ALA A 79 6.23 -0.86 12.30
CA ALA A 79 5.98 -0.22 11.01
C ALA A 79 4.48 0.00 10.80
N LEU A 80 3.69 -1.03 11.06
CA LEU A 80 2.24 -0.94 10.93
C LEU A 80 1.66 0.09 11.91
N LEU A 81 2.16 0.11 13.14
CA LEU A 81 1.68 1.08 14.14
C LEU A 81 1.93 2.52 13.69
N ASN A 82 2.99 2.77 12.96
CA ASN A 82 3.29 4.11 12.47
C ASN A 82 2.31 4.57 11.38
N LEU A 83 1.52 3.68 10.83
CA LEU A 83 0.45 4.04 9.90
C LEU A 83 -0.82 4.47 10.61
N HIS A 84 -0.93 4.24 11.90
CA HIS A 84 -2.16 4.54 12.64
C HIS A 84 -2.63 5.99 12.50
N PRO A 85 -1.75 6.99 12.61
CA PRO A 85 -2.20 8.39 12.43
C PRO A 85 -2.85 8.63 11.07
N ALA A 86 -2.26 8.07 10.00
CA ALA A 86 -2.84 8.25 8.66
C ALA A 86 -4.15 7.50 8.51
N VAL A 87 -4.24 6.31 9.08
CA VAL A 87 -5.48 5.52 9.04
C VAL A 87 -6.61 6.27 9.75
N ALA A 88 -6.31 6.84 10.91
CA ALA A 88 -7.29 7.62 11.65
C ALA A 88 -7.75 8.85 10.86
N GLU A 89 -6.80 9.54 10.24
CA GLU A 89 -7.11 10.71 9.43
C GLU A 89 -7.97 10.33 8.22
N ALA A 90 -7.61 9.25 7.54
CA ALA A 90 -8.37 8.76 6.39
C ALA A 90 -9.80 8.41 6.79
N PHE A 91 -9.96 7.80 7.96
CA PHE A 91 -11.27 7.44 8.47
C PHE A 91 -12.13 8.67 8.69
N TYR A 92 -11.60 9.67 9.38
CA TYR A 92 -12.38 10.87 9.69
C TYR A 92 -12.67 11.73 8.46
N GLN A 93 -11.78 11.74 7.48
CA GLN A 93 -12.01 12.48 6.25
C GLN A 93 -12.76 11.67 5.18
N GLN A 94 -13.05 10.41 5.46
CA GLN A 94 -13.69 9.50 4.51
C GLN A 94 -12.89 9.36 3.22
N VAL A 95 -11.56 9.28 3.35
CA VAL A 95 -10.65 9.07 2.23
C VAL A 95 -10.37 7.58 2.12
N PRO A 96 -10.56 6.96 0.95
CA PRO A 96 -10.27 5.54 0.80
C PRO A 96 -8.76 5.30 0.86
N LEU A 97 -8.35 4.44 1.77
CA LEU A 97 -6.95 4.06 1.98
C LEU A 97 -6.89 2.58 2.27
N ILE A 98 -6.06 1.86 1.51
CA ILE A 98 -5.86 0.43 1.70
C ILE A 98 -4.50 0.22 2.32
N VAL A 99 -4.47 -0.50 3.43
CA VAL A 99 -3.21 -0.83 4.13
C VAL A 99 -2.91 -2.30 3.90
N ILE A 100 -1.71 -2.57 3.41
CA ILE A 100 -1.21 -3.92 3.20
C ILE A 100 -0.03 -4.14 4.14
N SER A 101 -0.19 -5.11 5.02
CA SER A 101 0.84 -5.40 6.02
C SER A 101 1.07 -6.91 6.14
#